data_de5c8699ac8f068d703cf410e0562733
#
_entry.id   de5c8699ac8f068d703cf410e0562733
#
_cell.length_a   1.000
_cell.length_b   1.000
_cell.length_c   1.000
_cell.angle_alpha   90.00
_cell.angle_beta   90.00
_cell.angle_gamma   90.00
#
_symmetry.space_group_name_H-M   'P 1'
#
loop_
_entity.id
_entity.type
_entity.pdbx_description
1 polymer ?
#
loop_
_entity_poly.entity_id
_entity_poly.type
_entity_poly.pdbx_seq_one_letter_code
_entity_poly.pdbx_strand_id
1 'polypeptide(L)'
;MSTATRPVAGNGLPEKAAAALVNSFRLASVTQRLRYHIQPGAKCDTKEFQICCISLAKGIDFAIANSEIPKKVEELPSLLKQVSQHKTDVYTKTAVMVLMISVKHACQLGWFSESERQELTALVDEMKNSFGSSGNTSPGIKSPGGTLSQIIERFYPFVKLGHVLVSLEVKTGYTMLAHDFHISKKMPHSLQERILLFVVQTDNIDTSACIINPPEVSFLLNGKMVEKRVNITMDTGPQLPSNVTATLKYGTNLLQVMGNCKGHYIIVIAFTGVILPPAKPVLKDYLQSEVIESNPDSDIIEGP
;
A
#
# COMPACT_ATOMS: atom_id res chain seq x y z
N MET A 1 -34.85 51.76 -0.91
CA MET A 1 -33.81 51.42 0.07
C MET A 1 -33.15 50.13 -0.36
N SER A 2 -31.97 50.23 -0.97
CA SER A 2 -31.24 49.11 -1.56
C SER A 2 -30.10 48.76 -0.60
N THR A 3 -30.17 47.62 0.06
CA THR A 3 -29.14 47.11 0.96
C THR A 3 -28.09 46.34 0.13
N ALA A 4 -26.95 47.01 -0.10
CA ALA A 4 -25.79 46.44 -0.70
C ALA A 4 -25.12 45.47 0.31
N THR A 5 -25.20 44.19 0.06
CA THR A 5 -24.44 43.15 0.78
C THR A 5 -22.98 43.22 0.36
N ARG A 6 -22.11 43.59 1.28
CA ARG A 6 -20.65 43.59 1.10
C ARG A 6 -20.16 42.11 1.05
N PRO A 7 -19.38 41.70 0.05
CA PRO A 7 -18.73 40.41 0.11
C PRO A 7 -17.61 40.45 1.15
N VAL A 8 -17.70 39.56 2.14
CA VAL A 8 -16.61 39.30 3.09
C VAL A 8 -15.53 38.59 2.32
N ALA A 9 -14.44 39.27 2.03
CA ALA A 9 -13.23 38.69 1.49
C ALA A 9 -12.63 37.76 2.57
N GLY A 10 -12.84 36.46 2.42
CA GLY A 10 -12.17 35.47 3.23
C GLY A 10 -10.67 35.46 2.90
N ASN A 11 -9.85 36.01 3.79
CA ASN A 11 -8.40 35.92 3.80
C ASN A 11 -7.95 34.48 4.15
N GLY A 12 -8.44 33.46 3.45
CA GLY A 12 -7.92 32.09 3.53
C GLY A 12 -6.70 31.96 2.64
N LEU A 13 -5.57 31.56 3.20
CA LEU A 13 -4.44 31.07 2.41
C LEU A 13 -4.96 30.01 1.43
N PRO A 14 -4.51 30.03 0.15
CA PRO A 14 -4.89 28.99 -0.79
C PRO A 14 -4.56 27.61 -0.17
N GLU A 15 -5.48 26.66 -0.28
CA GLU A 15 -5.42 25.32 0.37
C GLU A 15 -4.05 24.65 0.24
N LYS A 16 -3.41 24.80 -0.91
CA LYS A 16 -2.07 24.31 -1.17
C LYS A 16 -1.00 24.94 -0.26
N ALA A 17 -1.07 26.26 -0.05
CA ALA A 17 -0.13 26.96 0.81
C ALA A 17 -0.32 26.59 2.30
N ALA A 18 -1.57 26.39 2.73
CA ALA A 18 -1.87 25.91 4.08
C ALA A 18 -1.33 24.50 4.31
N ALA A 19 -1.48 23.60 3.34
CA ALA A 19 -0.95 22.23 3.42
C ALA A 19 0.59 22.21 3.48
N ALA A 20 1.26 23.06 2.71
CA ALA A 20 2.71 23.23 2.73
C ALA A 20 3.22 23.72 4.09
N LEU A 21 2.51 24.72 4.67
CA LEU A 21 2.83 25.22 6.00
C LEU A 21 2.69 24.13 7.08
N VAL A 22 1.60 23.38 7.06
CA VAL A 22 1.39 22.24 7.99
C VAL A 22 2.50 21.21 7.83
N ASN A 23 2.92 20.90 6.61
CA ASN A 23 4.02 19.97 6.38
C ASN A 23 5.36 20.51 6.89
N SER A 24 5.62 21.80 6.75
CA SER A 24 6.84 22.43 7.29
C SER A 24 6.91 22.35 8.81
N PHE A 25 5.79 22.57 9.51
CA PHE A 25 5.70 22.36 10.96
C PHE A 25 5.91 20.90 11.35
N ARG A 26 5.32 19.98 10.60
CA ARG A 26 5.52 18.53 10.80
C ARG A 26 7.00 18.17 10.70
N LEU A 27 7.67 18.58 9.62
CA LEU A 27 9.09 18.30 9.41
C LEU A 27 9.94 18.85 10.56
N ALA A 28 9.74 20.11 10.96
CA ALA A 28 10.48 20.73 12.05
C ALA A 28 10.29 19.99 13.39
N SER A 29 9.03 19.70 13.74
CA SER A 29 8.70 18.99 15.00
C SER A 29 9.29 17.59 15.03
N VAL A 30 9.15 16.82 13.94
CA VAL A 30 9.67 15.45 13.87
C VAL A 30 11.21 15.42 13.87
N THR A 31 11.83 16.36 13.17
CA THR A 31 13.31 16.51 13.19
C THR A 31 13.82 16.77 14.60
N GLN A 32 13.16 17.65 15.35
CA GLN A 32 13.53 17.94 16.74
C GLN A 32 13.36 16.73 17.65
N ARG A 33 12.27 15.97 17.51
CA ARG A 33 12.02 14.75 18.28
C ARG A 33 13.05 13.67 17.96
N LEU A 34 13.40 13.46 16.69
CA LEU A 34 14.44 12.51 16.29
C LEU A 34 15.80 12.92 16.89
N ARG A 35 16.16 14.20 16.85
CA ARG A 35 17.40 14.68 17.52
C ARG A 35 17.42 14.35 19.00
N TYR A 36 16.29 14.48 19.70
CA TYR A 36 16.19 14.11 21.12
C TYR A 36 16.46 12.60 21.32
N HIS A 37 15.87 11.74 20.51
CA HIS A 37 16.02 10.28 20.64
C HIS A 37 17.42 9.76 20.32
N ILE A 38 18.21 10.50 19.51
CA ILE A 38 19.58 10.10 19.14
C ILE A 38 20.66 10.75 20.01
N GLN A 39 20.30 11.62 20.96
CA GLN A 39 21.27 12.23 21.86
C GLN A 39 21.90 11.18 22.79
N PRO A 40 23.20 11.28 23.07
CA PRO A 40 23.85 10.42 24.05
C PRO A 40 23.19 10.54 25.42
N GLY A 41 22.82 9.41 26.04
CA GLY A 41 22.18 9.37 27.35
C GLY A 41 20.66 9.60 27.35
N ALA A 42 20.03 9.91 26.21
CA ALA A 42 18.59 10.00 26.14
C ALA A 42 17.96 8.60 26.25
N LYS A 43 16.85 8.51 27.00
CA LYS A 43 16.04 7.29 27.02
C LYS A 43 15.24 7.24 25.72
N CYS A 44 15.77 6.49 24.75
CA CYS A 44 15.11 6.33 23.46
C CYS A 44 13.85 5.47 23.62
N ASP A 45 12.67 6.05 23.36
CA ASP A 45 11.46 5.27 23.12
C ASP A 45 11.49 4.75 21.68
N THR A 46 11.72 3.44 21.54
CA THR A 46 11.84 2.77 20.24
C THR A 46 10.60 2.96 19.37
N LYS A 47 9.40 2.90 19.96
CA LYS A 47 8.14 3.08 19.21
C LYS A 47 8.00 4.51 18.71
N GLU A 48 8.29 5.48 19.57
CA GLU A 48 8.25 6.88 19.19
C GLU A 48 9.29 7.22 18.11
N PHE A 49 10.51 6.69 18.24
CA PHE A 49 11.55 6.82 17.22
C PHE A 49 11.07 6.28 15.85
N GLN A 50 10.47 5.08 15.81
CA GLN A 50 9.92 4.49 14.58
C GLN A 50 8.82 5.38 13.98
N ILE A 51 7.91 5.90 14.81
CA ILE A 51 6.84 6.82 14.37
C ILE A 51 7.44 8.10 13.78
N CYS A 52 8.50 8.64 14.40
CA CYS A 52 9.19 9.82 13.91
C CYS A 52 9.87 9.55 12.55
N CYS A 53 10.55 8.43 12.37
CA CYS A 53 11.14 8.06 11.08
C CYS A 53 10.08 8.00 9.95
N ILE A 54 8.97 7.30 10.19
CA ILE A 54 7.87 7.20 9.21
C ILE A 54 7.21 8.56 8.97
N SER A 55 7.07 9.40 9.99
CA SER A 55 6.48 10.74 9.86
C SER A 55 7.38 11.68 9.07
N LEU A 56 8.70 11.59 9.26
CA LEU A 56 9.67 12.36 8.48
C LEU A 56 9.65 11.92 7.01
N ALA A 57 9.62 10.62 6.74
CA ALA A 57 9.46 10.07 5.40
C ALA A 57 8.20 10.61 4.71
N LYS A 58 7.05 10.59 5.41
CA LYS A 58 5.79 11.15 4.88
C LYS A 58 5.90 12.64 4.57
N GLY A 59 6.60 13.41 5.40
CA GLY A 59 6.82 14.84 5.17
C GLY A 59 7.71 15.11 3.95
N ILE A 60 8.76 14.31 3.77
CA ILE A 60 9.64 14.37 2.60
C ILE A 60 8.84 14.02 1.33
N ASP A 61 8.12 12.91 1.32
CA ASP A 61 7.33 12.49 0.18
C ASP A 61 6.23 13.50 -0.17
N PHE A 62 5.62 14.15 0.84
CA PHE A 62 4.66 15.22 0.62
C PHE A 62 5.30 16.42 -0.08
N ALA A 63 6.46 16.87 0.37
CA ALA A 63 7.18 17.97 -0.24
C ALA A 63 7.59 17.65 -1.68
N ILE A 64 8.10 16.42 -1.94
CA ILE A 64 8.41 15.93 -3.28
C ILE A 64 7.17 15.98 -4.19
N ALA A 65 6.03 15.47 -3.72
CA ALA A 65 4.79 15.42 -4.49
C ALA A 65 4.22 16.81 -4.84
N ASN A 66 4.59 17.83 -4.07
CA ASN A 66 4.21 19.23 -4.32
C ASN A 66 5.32 20.05 -5.00
N SER A 67 6.45 19.44 -5.34
CA SER A 67 7.64 20.11 -5.92
C SER A 67 8.15 21.23 -4.99
N GLU A 68 8.15 20.98 -3.68
CA GLU A 68 8.59 21.92 -2.65
C GLU A 68 9.90 21.43 -2.03
N ILE A 69 10.83 22.34 -1.78
CA ILE A 69 12.02 22.04 -0.98
C ILE A 69 11.74 22.55 0.45
N PRO A 70 11.84 21.68 1.47
CA PRO A 70 11.58 22.08 2.85
C PRO A 70 12.56 23.16 3.31
N LYS A 71 12.06 24.07 4.15
CA LYS A 71 12.96 25.00 4.87
C LYS A 71 13.89 24.20 5.75
N LYS A 72 15.16 24.60 5.82
CA LYS A 72 16.21 23.92 6.60
C LYS A 72 16.51 22.49 6.12
N VAL A 73 16.39 22.24 4.82
CA VAL A 73 16.76 20.96 4.22
C VAL A 73 18.26 20.64 4.49
N GLU A 74 19.10 21.65 4.60
CA GLU A 74 20.52 21.57 4.91
C GLU A 74 20.84 20.97 6.29
N GLU A 75 19.88 20.96 7.21
CA GLU A 75 20.03 20.34 8.53
C GLU A 75 19.76 18.82 8.51
N LEU A 76 19.12 18.29 7.44
CA LEU A 76 18.74 16.88 7.37
C LEU A 76 19.90 15.92 7.19
N PRO A 77 20.96 16.17 6.37
CA PRO A 77 22.01 15.18 6.12
C PRO A 77 22.69 14.70 7.39
N SER A 78 23.06 15.60 8.29
CA SER A 78 23.72 15.23 9.55
C SER A 78 22.81 14.39 10.46
N LEU A 79 21.52 14.75 10.55
CA LEU A 79 20.53 13.98 11.30
C LEU A 79 20.34 12.59 10.70
N LEU A 80 20.19 12.49 9.38
CA LEU A 80 19.93 11.23 8.67
C LEU A 80 21.11 10.25 8.83
N LYS A 81 22.33 10.72 8.79
CA LYS A 81 23.53 9.90 9.09
C LYS A 81 23.47 9.31 10.49
N GLN A 82 23.10 10.10 11.51
CA GLN A 82 22.97 9.61 12.88
C GLN A 82 21.78 8.64 13.03
N VAL A 83 20.62 8.95 12.45
CA VAL A 83 19.43 8.08 12.44
C VAL A 83 19.73 6.75 11.77
N SER A 84 20.51 6.72 10.69
CA SER A 84 20.86 5.49 9.97
C SER A 84 21.69 4.51 10.80
N GLN A 85 22.33 4.97 11.86
CA GLN A 85 23.11 4.13 12.79
C GLN A 85 22.23 3.42 13.84
N HIS A 86 20.99 3.91 14.07
CA HIS A 86 20.04 3.30 15.01
C HIS A 86 19.34 2.08 14.39
N LYS A 87 19.94 0.90 14.56
CA LYS A 87 19.48 -0.37 13.96
C LYS A 87 19.26 -1.42 15.06
N THR A 88 18.56 -1.06 16.14
CA THR A 88 18.44 -1.89 17.36
C THR A 88 17.62 -3.16 17.15
N ASP A 89 16.56 -3.10 16.36
CA ASP A 89 15.66 -4.21 16.07
C ASP A 89 15.15 -4.13 14.63
N VAL A 90 14.46 -5.19 14.16
CA VAL A 90 13.97 -5.30 12.78
C VAL A 90 12.99 -4.17 12.43
N TYR A 91 12.11 -3.80 13.36
CA TYR A 91 11.10 -2.76 13.10
C TYR A 91 11.73 -1.37 13.01
N THR A 92 12.68 -1.08 13.90
CA THR A 92 13.46 0.17 13.87
C THR A 92 14.28 0.25 12.58
N LYS A 93 14.99 -0.82 12.23
CA LYS A 93 15.73 -0.92 10.98
C LYS A 93 14.83 -0.67 9.77
N THR A 94 13.61 -1.22 9.78
CA THR A 94 12.62 -1.01 8.72
C THR A 94 12.14 0.45 8.65
N ALA A 95 11.81 1.06 9.78
CA ALA A 95 11.36 2.45 9.83
C ALA A 95 12.44 3.41 9.30
N VAL A 96 13.70 3.19 9.69
CA VAL A 96 14.86 3.92 9.16
C VAL A 96 15.00 3.69 7.66
N MET A 97 14.84 2.45 7.19
CA MET A 97 14.93 2.12 5.77
C MET A 97 13.85 2.86 4.95
N VAL A 98 12.60 2.90 5.41
CA VAL A 98 11.52 3.67 4.76
C VAL A 98 11.88 5.15 4.66
N LEU A 99 12.45 5.72 5.72
CA LEU A 99 12.93 7.10 5.71
C LEU A 99 14.05 7.29 4.67
N MET A 100 15.05 6.42 4.69
CA MET A 100 16.22 6.55 3.81
C MET A 100 15.87 6.36 2.32
N ILE A 101 14.86 5.56 2.00
CA ILE A 101 14.37 5.46 0.61
C ILE A 101 13.68 6.76 0.17
N SER A 102 12.86 7.39 1.04
CA SER A 102 12.29 8.72 0.73
C SER A 102 13.39 9.78 0.56
N VAL A 103 14.46 9.70 1.36
CA VAL A 103 15.65 10.56 1.23
C VAL A 103 16.38 10.33 -0.09
N LYS A 104 16.57 9.08 -0.53
CA LYS A 104 17.15 8.77 -1.85
C LYS A 104 16.39 9.45 -2.98
N HIS A 105 15.07 9.48 -2.90
CA HIS A 105 14.25 10.18 -3.87
C HIS A 105 14.47 11.71 -3.82
N ALA A 106 14.59 12.29 -2.63
CA ALA A 106 14.95 13.70 -2.46
C ALA A 106 16.36 14.02 -3.02
N CYS A 107 17.33 13.10 -2.85
CA CYS A 107 18.66 13.20 -3.47
C CYS A 107 18.58 13.25 -4.99
N GLN A 108 17.75 12.42 -5.61
CA GLN A 108 17.56 12.40 -7.07
C GLN A 108 16.95 13.71 -7.60
N LEU A 109 16.19 14.43 -6.77
CA LEU A 109 15.58 15.71 -7.08
C LEU A 109 16.50 16.91 -6.76
N GLY A 110 17.73 16.67 -6.33
CA GLY A 110 18.72 17.73 -6.10
C GLY A 110 18.50 18.55 -4.84
N TRP A 111 17.89 17.98 -3.77
CA TRP A 111 17.69 18.69 -2.52
C TRP A 111 18.98 18.94 -1.73
N PHE A 112 20.00 18.14 -1.96
CA PHE A 112 21.27 18.12 -1.23
C PHE A 112 22.45 18.44 -2.14
N SER A 113 23.55 18.89 -1.56
CA SER A 113 24.81 19.06 -2.27
C SER A 113 25.32 17.73 -2.84
N GLU A 114 26.20 17.76 -3.83
CA GLU A 114 26.72 16.56 -4.48
C GLU A 114 27.39 15.60 -3.50
N SER A 115 28.19 16.12 -2.56
CA SER A 115 28.85 15.32 -1.53
C SER A 115 27.83 14.65 -0.61
N GLU A 116 26.83 15.38 -0.12
CA GLU A 116 25.78 14.85 0.75
C GLU A 116 24.91 13.81 0.01
N ARG A 117 24.62 14.06 -1.25
CA ARG A 117 23.88 13.13 -2.12
C ARG A 117 24.62 11.81 -2.25
N GLN A 118 25.91 11.82 -2.49
CA GLN A 118 26.72 10.62 -2.61
C GLN A 118 26.75 9.84 -1.28
N GLU A 119 26.99 10.52 -0.18
CA GLU A 119 27.02 9.89 1.15
C GLU A 119 25.67 9.28 1.55
N LEU A 120 24.57 10.03 1.38
CA LEU A 120 23.22 9.55 1.71
C LEU A 120 22.81 8.37 0.81
N THR A 121 23.16 8.41 -0.48
CA THR A 121 22.87 7.31 -1.40
C THR A 121 23.65 6.04 -1.02
N ALA A 122 24.93 6.18 -0.67
CA ALA A 122 25.76 5.06 -0.21
C ALA A 122 25.17 4.41 1.07
N LEU A 123 24.71 5.21 2.02
CA LEU A 123 24.04 4.71 3.23
C LEU A 123 22.76 3.94 2.91
N VAL A 124 21.95 4.41 1.95
CA VAL A 124 20.76 3.67 1.51
C VAL A 124 21.11 2.33 0.91
N ASP A 125 22.12 2.30 0.03
CA ASP A 125 22.53 1.08 -0.66
C ASP A 125 23.16 0.07 0.33
N GLU A 126 23.95 0.53 1.30
CA GLU A 126 24.44 -0.29 2.40
C GLU A 126 23.29 -0.91 3.21
N MET A 127 22.29 -0.09 3.55
CA MET A 127 21.13 -0.58 4.27
C MET A 127 20.33 -1.60 3.46
N LYS A 128 20.10 -1.38 2.17
CA LYS A 128 19.46 -2.36 1.28
C LYS A 128 20.19 -3.70 1.29
N ASN A 129 21.50 -3.67 1.14
CA ASN A 129 22.35 -4.88 1.17
C ASN A 129 22.25 -5.62 2.51
N SER A 130 22.11 -4.90 3.62
CA SER A 130 21.98 -5.49 4.96
C SER A 130 20.60 -6.15 5.22
N PHE A 131 19.59 -5.92 4.39
CA PHE A 131 18.29 -6.62 4.41
C PHE A 131 18.30 -7.93 3.61
N GLY A 132 19.44 -8.32 3.05
CA GLY A 132 19.56 -9.49 2.21
C GLY A 132 19.09 -9.19 0.79
N SER A 133 20.01 -8.73 -0.03
CA SER A 133 19.95 -8.95 -1.47
C SER A 133 20.16 -10.46 -1.71
N SER A 134 19.18 -11.28 -1.37
CA SER A 134 19.16 -12.62 -1.89
C SER A 134 18.88 -12.51 -3.38
N GLY A 135 19.95 -12.58 -4.15
CA GLY A 135 19.93 -12.51 -5.60
C GLY A 135 18.88 -13.44 -6.17
N ASN A 136 18.33 -13.00 -7.26
CA ASN A 136 17.35 -13.56 -8.20
C ASN A 136 15.93 -12.99 -8.13
N THR A 137 15.74 -11.79 -7.65
CA THR A 137 14.63 -11.01 -8.17
C THR A 137 15.10 -10.33 -9.44
N SER A 138 15.02 -11.02 -10.57
CA SER A 138 14.93 -10.31 -11.83
C SER A 138 13.74 -9.39 -11.75
N PRO A 139 13.88 -8.06 -11.96
CA PRO A 139 12.75 -7.21 -12.25
C PRO A 139 12.28 -7.49 -13.68
N GLY A 140 11.97 -8.74 -13.92
CA GLY A 140 11.24 -9.17 -15.10
C GLY A 140 9.79 -8.90 -14.78
N ILE A 141 9.30 -7.74 -15.21
CA ILE A 141 7.87 -7.50 -15.45
C ILE A 141 7.46 -8.48 -16.58
N LYS A 142 7.52 -9.77 -16.31
CA LYS A 142 6.65 -10.73 -16.96
C LYS A 142 5.33 -10.50 -16.27
N SER A 143 4.41 -9.87 -16.98
CA SER A 143 3.05 -9.64 -16.52
C SER A 143 2.51 -10.89 -15.83
N PRO A 144 2.49 -10.99 -14.49
CA PRO A 144 1.76 -12.07 -13.82
C PRO A 144 0.27 -11.82 -13.96
N GLY A 145 -0.08 -10.78 -14.72
CA GLY A 145 -1.46 -10.37 -14.95
C GLY A 145 -2.36 -11.49 -15.44
N GLY A 146 -1.86 -12.38 -16.31
CA GLY A 146 -2.67 -13.49 -16.80
C GLY A 146 -3.05 -14.48 -15.70
N THR A 147 -2.09 -15.01 -14.98
CA THR A 147 -2.32 -16.01 -13.92
C THR A 147 -3.09 -15.44 -12.75
N LEU A 148 -2.70 -14.24 -12.28
CA LEU A 148 -3.41 -13.59 -11.17
C LEU A 148 -4.84 -13.20 -11.56
N SER A 149 -5.05 -12.67 -12.77
CA SER A 149 -6.40 -12.32 -13.26
C SER A 149 -7.29 -13.56 -13.33
N GLN A 150 -6.79 -14.67 -13.85
CA GLN A 150 -7.55 -15.94 -13.92
C GLN A 150 -7.93 -16.45 -12.53
N ILE A 151 -7.01 -16.35 -11.55
CA ILE A 151 -7.27 -16.76 -10.17
C ILE A 151 -8.32 -15.85 -9.54
N ILE A 152 -8.20 -14.52 -9.73
CA ILE A 152 -9.16 -13.56 -9.18
C ILE A 152 -10.53 -13.76 -9.81
N GLU A 153 -10.63 -13.90 -11.12
CA GLU A 153 -11.90 -14.15 -11.82
C GLU A 153 -12.57 -15.45 -11.36
N ARG A 154 -11.77 -16.48 -11.10
CA ARG A 154 -12.29 -17.79 -10.66
C ARG A 154 -12.77 -17.79 -9.20
N PHE A 155 -11.98 -17.22 -8.28
CA PHE A 155 -12.22 -17.35 -6.83
C PHE A 155 -12.79 -16.08 -6.18
N TYR A 156 -12.65 -14.92 -6.83
CA TYR A 156 -13.07 -13.63 -6.32
C TYR A 156 -13.82 -12.83 -7.38
N PRO A 157 -14.97 -13.35 -7.90
CA PRO A 157 -15.69 -12.73 -9.02
C PRO A 157 -16.16 -11.28 -8.72
N PHE A 158 -16.20 -10.90 -7.45
CA PHE A 158 -16.57 -9.55 -7.03
C PHE A 158 -15.37 -8.59 -6.91
N VAL A 159 -14.15 -9.06 -7.15
CA VAL A 159 -12.93 -8.26 -7.08
C VAL A 159 -12.45 -7.94 -8.49
N LYS A 160 -12.46 -6.67 -8.84
CA LYS A 160 -11.84 -6.17 -10.07
C LYS A 160 -10.41 -5.80 -9.78
N LEU A 161 -9.46 -6.47 -10.41
CA LEU A 161 -8.05 -6.10 -10.34
C LEU A 161 -7.82 -4.79 -11.10
N GLY A 162 -7.25 -3.81 -10.40
CA GLY A 162 -6.82 -2.54 -10.97
C GLY A 162 -5.31 -2.50 -11.22
N HIS A 163 -4.71 -1.34 -10.96
CA HIS A 163 -3.27 -1.14 -11.17
C HIS A 163 -2.44 -1.94 -10.16
N VAL A 164 -1.50 -2.73 -10.67
CA VAL A 164 -0.55 -3.51 -9.87
C VAL A 164 0.61 -2.62 -9.43
N LEU A 165 0.80 -2.49 -8.12
CA LEU A 165 1.89 -1.71 -7.51
C LEU A 165 3.16 -2.52 -7.33
N VAL A 166 3.00 -3.79 -6.94
CA VAL A 166 4.09 -4.73 -6.68
C VAL A 166 3.71 -6.10 -7.20
N SER A 167 4.67 -6.78 -7.80
CA SER A 167 4.60 -8.21 -8.14
C SER A 167 5.97 -8.83 -7.90
N LEU A 168 6.04 -9.75 -6.93
CA LEU A 168 7.26 -10.44 -6.54
C LEU A 168 7.07 -11.95 -6.62
N GLU A 169 8.01 -12.62 -7.25
CA GLU A 169 8.10 -14.07 -7.23
C GLU A 169 9.02 -14.51 -6.08
N VAL A 170 8.55 -15.46 -5.27
CA VAL A 170 9.29 -16.03 -4.16
C VAL A 170 9.37 -17.54 -4.33
N LYS A 171 10.59 -18.05 -4.30
CA LYS A 171 10.88 -19.48 -4.43
C LYS A 171 10.89 -20.18 -3.08
N THR A 172 10.79 -21.51 -3.11
CA THR A 172 10.91 -22.36 -1.91
C THR A 172 12.20 -22.08 -1.16
N GLY A 173 12.11 -22.02 0.17
CA GLY A 173 13.22 -21.81 1.09
C GLY A 173 13.08 -20.58 1.96
N TYR A 174 14.10 -20.30 2.77
CA TYR A 174 14.12 -19.11 3.61
C TYR A 174 14.30 -17.85 2.74
N THR A 175 13.39 -16.94 2.92
CA THR A 175 13.34 -15.70 2.15
C THR A 175 13.40 -14.50 3.09
N MET A 176 14.23 -13.53 2.72
CA MET A 176 14.27 -12.20 3.33
C MET A 176 14.39 -11.19 2.21
N LEU A 177 13.26 -10.61 1.83
CA LEU A 177 13.15 -9.65 0.73
C LEU A 177 12.71 -8.29 1.25
N ALA A 178 13.28 -7.24 0.68
CA ALA A 178 12.84 -5.86 0.88
C ALA A 178 12.67 -5.21 -0.50
N HIS A 179 11.44 -4.80 -0.81
CA HIS A 179 11.09 -4.20 -2.10
C HIS A 179 10.40 -2.86 -1.89
N ASP A 180 10.97 -1.81 -2.46
CA ASP A 180 10.40 -0.47 -2.44
C ASP A 180 9.52 -0.22 -3.66
N PHE A 181 8.40 0.49 -3.46
CA PHE A 181 7.48 0.88 -4.52
C PHE A 181 6.86 2.24 -4.23
N HIS A 182 6.36 2.90 -5.27
CA HIS A 182 5.87 4.26 -5.18
C HIS A 182 4.37 4.36 -5.51
N ILE A 183 3.64 5.10 -4.67
CA ILE A 183 2.23 5.43 -4.91
C ILE A 183 2.12 6.93 -5.20
N SER A 184 1.81 7.29 -6.45
CA SER A 184 1.63 8.67 -6.86
C SER A 184 0.25 9.20 -6.47
N LYS A 185 0.18 10.45 -6.01
CA LYS A 185 -1.11 11.16 -5.82
C LYS A 185 -1.89 11.37 -7.13
N LYS A 186 -1.18 11.36 -8.28
CA LYS A 186 -1.78 11.55 -9.60
C LYS A 186 -2.35 10.25 -10.18
N MET A 187 -2.17 9.12 -9.51
CA MET A 187 -2.77 7.87 -9.95
C MET A 187 -4.29 8.00 -9.95
N PRO A 188 -4.95 7.72 -11.09
CA PRO A 188 -6.40 7.69 -11.12
C PRO A 188 -6.87 6.52 -10.25
N HIS A 189 -7.50 6.82 -9.14
CA HIS A 189 -8.15 5.83 -8.28
C HIS A 189 -9.53 6.35 -7.88
N SER A 190 -10.49 5.46 -7.84
CA SER A 190 -11.81 5.73 -7.33
C SER A 190 -11.79 5.78 -5.81
N LEU A 191 -12.64 6.58 -5.19
CA LEU A 191 -12.82 6.62 -3.73
C LEU A 191 -13.24 5.27 -3.12
N GLN A 192 -13.73 4.34 -3.94
CA GLN A 192 -14.14 3.00 -3.55
C GLN A 192 -13.03 1.94 -3.70
N GLU A 193 -11.88 2.31 -4.30
CA GLU A 193 -10.78 1.39 -4.49
C GLU A 193 -10.06 1.10 -3.18
N ARG A 194 -9.74 -0.18 -2.97
CA ARG A 194 -8.91 -0.67 -1.87
C ARG A 194 -7.60 -1.18 -2.43
N ILE A 195 -6.56 -1.13 -1.61
CA ILE A 195 -5.29 -1.75 -1.96
C ILE A 195 -5.21 -3.06 -1.19
N LEU A 196 -5.12 -4.16 -1.95
CA LEU A 196 -5.08 -5.51 -1.39
C LEU A 196 -3.71 -6.15 -1.65
N LEU A 197 -3.27 -6.92 -0.66
CA LEU A 197 -2.13 -7.83 -0.76
C LEU A 197 -2.64 -9.24 -1.05
N PHE A 198 -2.20 -9.80 -2.16
CA PHE A 198 -2.46 -11.17 -2.57
C PHE A 198 -1.18 -11.99 -2.41
N VAL A 199 -1.33 -13.19 -1.87
CA VAL A 199 -0.25 -14.19 -1.83
C VAL A 199 -0.78 -15.43 -2.52
N VAL A 200 -0.21 -15.74 -3.68
CA VAL A 200 -0.69 -16.81 -4.56
C VAL A 200 0.36 -17.90 -4.62
N GLN A 201 -0.01 -19.12 -4.29
CA GLN A 201 0.85 -20.29 -4.49
C GLN A 201 0.71 -20.76 -5.94
N THR A 202 1.82 -20.82 -6.66
CA THR A 202 1.83 -21.16 -8.09
C THR A 202 1.97 -22.64 -8.37
N ASP A 203 2.32 -23.46 -7.37
CA ASP A 203 2.48 -24.90 -7.53
C ASP A 203 1.14 -25.64 -7.70
N ASN A 204 0.01 -25.04 -7.28
CA ASN A 204 -1.32 -25.65 -7.27
C ASN A 204 -2.40 -24.69 -7.79
N ILE A 205 -2.19 -24.10 -8.95
CA ILE A 205 -3.12 -23.09 -9.53
C ILE A 205 -4.52 -23.67 -9.78
N ASP A 206 -4.61 -24.97 -10.02
CA ASP A 206 -5.87 -25.65 -10.33
C ASP A 206 -6.75 -25.93 -9.10
N THR A 207 -6.20 -25.78 -7.90
CA THR A 207 -6.94 -25.98 -6.65
C THR A 207 -7.37 -24.67 -6.03
N SER A 208 -8.40 -24.72 -5.17
CA SER A 208 -8.88 -23.55 -4.41
C SER A 208 -7.87 -23.01 -3.39
N ALA A 209 -6.75 -23.70 -3.19
CA ALA A 209 -5.76 -23.36 -2.19
C ALA A 209 -4.70 -22.35 -2.67
N CYS A 210 -4.88 -21.73 -3.84
CA CYS A 210 -3.87 -20.86 -4.41
C CYS A 210 -3.70 -19.51 -3.68
N ILE A 211 -4.70 -19.00 -2.98
CA ILE A 211 -4.54 -17.80 -2.13
C ILE A 211 -4.41 -18.25 -0.68
N ILE A 212 -3.19 -18.35 -0.23
CA ILE A 212 -2.84 -18.83 1.10
C ILE A 212 -1.87 -17.85 1.73
N ASN A 213 -2.09 -17.51 3.00
CA ASN A 213 -1.05 -16.89 3.80
C ASN A 213 -0.11 -17.98 4.33
N PRO A 214 1.12 -18.10 3.81
CA PRO A 214 2.04 -19.13 4.27
C PRO A 214 2.30 -18.94 5.77
N PRO A 215 2.13 -19.97 6.61
CA PRO A 215 2.15 -19.84 8.07
C PRO A 215 3.50 -19.36 8.62
N GLU A 216 4.59 -19.71 7.95
CA GLU A 216 5.96 -19.40 8.36
C GLU A 216 6.52 -18.14 7.71
N VAL A 217 5.69 -17.38 6.97
CA VAL A 217 6.10 -16.13 6.30
C VAL A 217 5.38 -14.94 6.92
N SER A 218 6.13 -13.90 7.18
CA SER A 218 5.62 -12.63 7.69
C SER A 218 5.77 -11.53 6.65
N PHE A 219 4.75 -10.70 6.52
CA PHE A 219 4.74 -9.54 5.64
C PHE A 219 4.72 -8.28 6.49
N LEU A 220 5.64 -7.35 6.20
CA LEU A 220 5.63 -6.02 6.81
C LEU A 220 5.49 -4.97 5.72
N LEU A 221 4.62 -4.00 5.96
CA LEU A 221 4.47 -2.82 5.12
C LEU A 221 4.81 -1.59 5.95
N ASN A 222 5.82 -0.85 5.52
CA ASN A 222 6.33 0.32 6.23
C ASN A 222 6.63 0.05 7.72
N GLY A 223 7.14 -1.14 8.04
CA GLY A 223 7.44 -1.57 9.40
C GLY A 223 6.25 -2.06 10.22
N LYS A 224 5.04 -2.06 9.65
CA LYS A 224 3.86 -2.63 10.30
C LYS A 224 3.60 -4.03 9.76
N MET A 225 3.37 -4.96 10.67
CA MET A 225 2.99 -6.32 10.29
C MET A 225 1.62 -6.30 9.61
N VAL A 226 1.53 -7.00 8.49
CA VAL A 226 0.24 -7.27 7.84
C VAL A 226 -0.43 -8.39 8.62
N GLU A 227 -1.64 -8.15 9.09
CA GLU A 227 -2.39 -9.14 9.84
C GLU A 227 -2.61 -10.40 9.01
N LYS A 228 -2.23 -11.54 9.59
CA LYS A 228 -2.55 -12.84 9.01
C LYS A 228 -4.04 -13.07 9.22
N ARG A 229 -4.79 -13.19 8.15
CA ARG A 229 -6.16 -13.70 8.25
C ARG A 229 -6.09 -15.21 8.46
N VAL A 230 -6.16 -15.61 9.70
CA VAL A 230 -6.36 -17.01 10.07
C VAL A 230 -7.85 -17.30 9.86
N ASN A 231 -8.18 -18.14 8.90
CA ASN A 231 -9.52 -18.71 8.84
C ASN A 231 -9.72 -19.59 10.07
N ILE A 232 -10.41 -19.07 11.06
CA ILE A 232 -10.79 -19.80 12.28
C ILE A 232 -11.92 -20.80 11.96
N THR A 233 -12.60 -20.61 10.86
CA THR A 233 -13.65 -21.50 10.36
C THR A 233 -13.05 -22.59 9.48
N MET A 234 -13.50 -23.82 9.66
CA MET A 234 -13.02 -25.07 9.05
C MET A 234 -13.13 -25.13 7.51
N ASP A 235 -13.37 -24.03 6.81
CA ASP A 235 -13.45 -23.99 5.37
C ASP A 235 -12.07 -23.96 4.72
N THR A 236 -11.78 -25.01 3.97
CA THR A 236 -10.60 -25.15 3.11
C THR A 236 -10.63 -24.25 1.87
N GLY A 237 -11.51 -23.26 1.85
CA GLY A 237 -11.65 -22.33 0.74
C GLY A 237 -10.52 -21.32 0.61
N PRO A 238 -10.45 -20.61 -0.53
CA PRO A 238 -9.44 -19.59 -0.75
C PRO A 238 -9.56 -18.47 0.28
N GLN A 239 -8.42 -18.10 0.88
CA GLN A 239 -8.38 -17.02 1.87
C GLN A 239 -8.61 -15.66 1.19
N LEU A 240 -9.27 -14.73 1.89
CA LEU A 240 -9.44 -13.39 1.40
C LEU A 240 -8.10 -12.63 1.42
N PRO A 241 -7.81 -11.83 0.39
CA PRO A 241 -6.62 -11.00 0.37
C PRO A 241 -6.64 -9.98 1.51
N SER A 242 -5.46 -9.62 2.00
CA SER A 242 -5.34 -8.68 3.12
C SER A 242 -5.52 -7.24 2.65
N ASN A 243 -6.39 -6.48 3.31
CA ASN A 243 -6.54 -5.04 3.04
C ASN A 243 -5.38 -4.27 3.68
N VAL A 244 -4.55 -3.66 2.85
CA VAL A 244 -3.35 -2.94 3.28
C VAL A 244 -3.45 -1.43 3.07
N THR A 245 -4.60 -0.92 2.65
CA THR A 245 -4.80 0.50 2.34
C THR A 245 -4.36 1.43 3.47
N ALA A 246 -4.69 1.10 4.73
CA ALA A 246 -4.35 1.93 5.89
C ALA A 246 -2.86 1.92 6.28
N THR A 247 -2.09 0.93 5.82
CA THR A 247 -0.66 0.81 6.12
C THR A 247 0.22 1.51 5.08
N LEU A 248 -0.35 1.83 3.94
CA LEU A 248 0.34 2.49 2.83
C LEU A 248 0.26 4.02 2.93
N LYS A 249 1.18 4.69 2.25
CA LYS A 249 1.23 6.14 2.14
C LYS A 249 1.44 6.55 0.69
N TYR A 250 1.06 7.77 0.34
CA TYR A 250 1.55 8.37 -0.91
C TYR A 250 3.07 8.53 -0.83
N GLY A 251 3.74 8.43 -1.96
CA GLY A 251 5.19 8.41 -2.03
C GLY A 251 5.74 6.99 -1.92
N THR A 252 6.91 6.85 -1.35
CA THR A 252 7.66 5.60 -1.29
C THR A 252 7.18 4.72 -0.14
N ASN A 253 6.91 3.46 -0.45
CA ASN A 253 6.53 2.40 0.49
C ASN A 253 7.54 1.25 0.43
N LEU A 254 7.63 0.47 1.50
CA LEU A 254 8.51 -0.68 1.60
C LEU A 254 7.70 -1.92 1.99
N LEU A 255 7.75 -2.94 1.14
CA LEU A 255 7.29 -4.29 1.45
C LEU A 255 8.49 -5.13 1.89
N GLN A 256 8.36 -5.80 3.01
CA GLN A 256 9.30 -6.82 3.45
C GLN A 256 8.59 -8.16 3.58
N VAL A 257 9.27 -9.20 3.12
CA VAL A 257 8.82 -10.59 3.20
C VAL A 257 9.91 -11.37 3.92
N MET A 258 9.55 -12.02 5.01
CA MET A 258 10.51 -12.76 5.83
C MET A 258 9.91 -14.09 6.27
N GLY A 259 10.66 -15.16 6.11
CA GLY A 259 10.28 -16.48 6.58
C GLY A 259 10.64 -17.62 5.65
N ASN A 260 10.11 -18.80 5.93
CA ASN A 260 10.35 -20.00 5.15
C ASN A 260 9.15 -20.30 4.23
N CYS A 261 9.37 -20.17 2.94
CA CYS A 261 8.37 -20.47 1.91
C CYS A 261 8.40 -21.97 1.57
N LYS A 262 7.29 -22.67 1.77
CA LYS A 262 7.16 -24.12 1.45
C LYS A 262 6.68 -24.36 0.02
N GLY A 263 6.88 -23.43 -0.90
CA GLY A 263 6.46 -23.51 -2.29
C GLY A 263 6.87 -22.27 -3.06
N HIS A 264 6.40 -22.17 -4.31
CA HIS A 264 6.58 -20.99 -5.13
C HIS A 264 5.38 -20.08 -4.95
N TYR A 265 5.62 -18.80 -4.69
CA TYR A 265 4.58 -17.81 -4.45
C TYR A 265 4.76 -16.58 -5.34
N ILE A 266 3.65 -16.00 -5.76
CA ILE A 266 3.58 -14.65 -6.30
C ILE A 266 2.93 -13.77 -5.24
N ILE A 267 3.61 -12.68 -4.86
CA ILE A 267 3.13 -11.70 -3.90
C ILE A 267 2.78 -10.45 -4.70
N VAL A 268 1.52 -10.02 -4.62
CA VAL A 268 1.02 -8.87 -5.39
C VAL A 268 0.36 -7.87 -4.47
N ILE A 269 0.68 -6.59 -4.66
CA ILE A 269 -0.06 -5.47 -4.10
C ILE A 269 -0.69 -4.71 -5.26
N ALA A 270 -2.01 -4.57 -5.23
CA ALA A 270 -2.73 -3.92 -6.31
C ALA A 270 -3.93 -3.11 -5.80
N PHE A 271 -4.29 -2.08 -6.56
CA PHE A 271 -5.60 -1.45 -6.43
C PHE A 271 -6.69 -2.43 -6.85
N THR A 272 -7.79 -2.43 -6.13
CA THR A 272 -8.93 -3.30 -6.42
C THR A 272 -10.23 -2.55 -6.27
N GLY A 273 -11.11 -2.72 -7.24
CA GLY A 273 -12.50 -2.28 -7.17
C GLY A 273 -13.42 -3.42 -6.76
N VAL A 274 -14.64 -3.10 -6.39
CA VAL A 274 -15.71 -4.06 -6.14
C VAL A 274 -16.62 -4.09 -7.36
N ILE A 275 -16.81 -5.26 -7.94
CA ILE A 275 -17.85 -5.48 -8.94
C ILE A 275 -19.12 -5.77 -8.15
N LEU A 276 -20.10 -4.87 -8.21
CA LEU A 276 -21.42 -5.15 -7.65
C LEU A 276 -22.04 -6.29 -8.46
N PRO A 277 -22.54 -7.35 -7.82
CA PRO A 277 -23.31 -8.35 -8.55
C PRO A 277 -24.49 -7.65 -9.23
N PRO A 278 -24.92 -8.12 -10.41
CA PRO A 278 -26.13 -7.62 -11.03
C PRO A 278 -27.25 -7.65 -9.99
N ALA A 279 -28.09 -6.61 -10.00
CA ALA A 279 -29.22 -6.53 -9.08
C ALA A 279 -29.96 -7.86 -9.11
N LYS A 280 -30.12 -8.51 -7.94
CA LYS A 280 -30.88 -9.75 -7.88
C LYS A 280 -32.26 -9.44 -8.48
N PRO A 281 -32.78 -10.27 -9.40
CA PRO A 281 -34.12 -10.07 -9.96
C PRO A 281 -35.08 -9.94 -8.77
N VAL A 282 -35.93 -8.93 -8.82
CA VAL A 282 -36.91 -8.69 -7.77
C VAL A 282 -37.96 -9.80 -7.91
N LEU A 283 -38.43 -10.34 -6.79
CA LEU A 283 -39.41 -11.44 -6.77
C LEU A 283 -40.62 -11.20 -7.70
N LYS A 284 -40.97 -9.96 -7.98
CA LYS A 284 -41.98 -9.55 -8.95
C LYS A 284 -41.72 -10.04 -10.38
N ASP A 285 -40.43 -10.16 -10.76
CA ASP A 285 -40.07 -10.59 -12.12
C ASP A 285 -40.33 -12.10 -12.31
N TYR A 286 -40.34 -12.87 -11.22
CA TYR A 286 -40.69 -14.29 -11.23
C TYR A 286 -42.20 -14.53 -11.20
N LEU A 287 -42.97 -13.60 -10.63
CA LEU A 287 -44.43 -13.74 -10.54
C LEU A 287 -45.14 -13.30 -11.83
N GLN A 288 -44.50 -12.55 -12.71
CA GLN A 288 -45.08 -12.12 -13.99
C GLN A 288 -44.95 -13.16 -15.11
N SER A 289 -44.09 -14.19 -14.94
CA SER A 289 -43.90 -15.25 -15.94
C SER A 289 -44.91 -16.38 -15.85
N GLU A 290 -45.82 -16.41 -14.87
CA GLU A 290 -46.86 -17.44 -14.69
C GLU A 290 -48.26 -16.97 -14.99
N VAL A 291 -48.44 -15.89 -15.70
CA VAL A 291 -49.73 -15.63 -16.33
C VAL A 291 -49.79 -16.47 -17.59
N ILE A 292 -50.09 -17.75 -17.41
CA ILE A 292 -50.57 -18.64 -18.47
C ILE A 292 -51.83 -17.99 -19.05
N GLU A 293 -51.78 -17.63 -20.32
CA GLU A 293 -52.93 -17.29 -21.12
C GLU A 293 -53.94 -18.42 -20.95
N SER A 294 -54.95 -18.22 -20.12
CA SER A 294 -56.16 -19.03 -20.16
C SER A 294 -56.89 -18.65 -21.44
N ASN A 295 -56.74 -19.51 -22.41
CA ASN A 295 -57.47 -19.49 -23.68
C ASN A 295 -59.00 -19.40 -23.44
N PRO A 296 -59.66 -18.38 -23.88
CA PRO A 296 -61.16 -18.33 -23.82
C PRO A 296 -61.79 -18.89 -25.11
N ASP A 297 -61.53 -20.16 -25.37
CA ASP A 297 -62.24 -20.87 -26.42
C ASP A 297 -62.56 -22.30 -26.00
N SER A 298 -63.67 -22.50 -25.34
CA SER A 298 -64.37 -23.79 -25.33
C SER A 298 -65.85 -23.59 -25.22
N ASP A 299 -66.42 -23.58 -26.39
CA ASP A 299 -67.64 -24.34 -26.78
C ASP A 299 -68.94 -24.01 -26.09
N ILE A 300 -69.65 -23.17 -26.80
CA ILE A 300 -71.08 -23.18 -26.85
C ILE A 300 -71.48 -24.52 -27.49
N ILE A 301 -72.04 -25.45 -26.72
CA ILE A 301 -72.80 -26.56 -27.22
C ILE A 301 -74.31 -26.26 -26.96
N GLU A 302 -74.96 -25.80 -27.97
CA GLU A 302 -76.43 -25.87 -28.07
C GLU A 302 -76.83 -27.34 -28.34
N GLY A 303 -77.78 -27.81 -27.65
CA GLY A 303 -78.41 -29.11 -27.93
C GLY A 303 -79.84 -29.18 -27.40
N PRO A 304 -80.69 -29.94 -27.98
CA PRO A 304 -82.03 -29.55 -28.39
C PRO A 304 -83.11 -29.57 -27.29
#